data_07260747fc38b1c27d2917ab916e37ed
#
_entry.id   07260747fc38b1c27d2917ab916e37ed
#
_cell.length_a   1.000
_cell.length_b   1.000
_cell.length_c   1.000
_cell.angle_alpha   90.00
_cell.angle_beta   90.00
_cell.angle_gamma   90.00
#
_symmetry.space_group_name_H-M   'P 1'
#
loop_
_entity.id
_entity.type
_entity.pdbx_description
1 polymer ?
#
loop_
_entity_poly.entity_id
_entity_poly.type
_entity_poly.pdbx_seq_one_letter_code
_entity_poly.pdbx_strand_id
1 'polypeptide(L)'
;MLGISGLIATWRPTLDTAARNAWGLSFGDGVEKAERTPSVLISEGPHRDLYRFGALWTPKGNPVLLVPPLAVSADCYDLRAGQSLAAHLLNGGNTPYLLDYGTMRYSDRGMGFEAWVDDIIPEAIRTISDLHDGAPVSLIGWSLGGTMSLLTGSAHSDLPIASITAIGTPIDYTKIPAISPLRLIGKYTGDTPLTSATNLVGGLPAPLVQASYKVTALQREVLKPWFIVRNLHNTETLARMESIDKFMAAMPGYPGKAFQQICEQLMLGNNLFHDAVTLAGREIKLSALSVPVLAVGGTTDVIAPIASVEAITSVLTGAQSVRFEKAPGSHLGLVAGPTARDSTWAFIDEFLKENAPQLVSTN
;
A
#
# COMPACT_ATOMS: atom_id res chain seq x y z
N MET A 1 0.32 -1.94 55.20
CA MET A 1 0.94 -0.63 54.84
C MET A 1 2.00 -0.88 53.78
N LEU A 2 1.68 -0.73 52.53
CA LEU A 2 2.69 -0.67 51.46
C LEU A 2 3.31 0.72 51.56
N GLY A 3 4.57 0.77 52.01
CA GLY A 3 5.29 2.00 52.25
C GLY A 3 5.55 2.77 50.96
N ILE A 4 5.66 4.08 51.07
CA ILE A 4 5.97 5.05 49.99
C ILE A 4 7.19 4.57 49.15
N SER A 5 8.15 3.83 49.74
CA SER A 5 9.29 3.20 49.08
C SER A 5 8.88 2.13 48.04
N GLY A 6 7.80 1.37 48.27
CA GLY A 6 7.30 0.40 47.30
C GLY A 6 6.63 1.04 46.09
N LEU A 7 5.92 2.15 46.29
CA LEU A 7 5.33 2.94 45.21
C LEU A 7 6.43 3.60 44.34
N ILE A 8 7.44 4.19 44.93
CA ILE A 8 8.57 4.82 44.20
C ILE A 8 9.35 3.77 43.38
N ALA A 9 9.54 2.56 43.89
CA ALA A 9 10.23 1.49 43.17
C ALA A 9 9.46 1.00 41.94
N THR A 10 8.13 1.03 41.96
CA THR A 10 7.31 0.68 40.77
C THR A 10 7.19 1.80 39.74
N TRP A 11 7.42 3.06 40.10
CA TRP A 11 7.36 4.22 39.19
C TRP A 11 8.71 4.56 38.54
N ARG A 12 9.85 4.17 39.14
CA ARG A 12 11.20 4.45 38.59
C ARG A 12 11.40 3.93 37.17
N PRO A 13 11.09 2.66 36.82
CA PRO A 13 11.27 2.16 35.47
C PRO A 13 10.46 2.91 34.41
N THR A 14 9.28 3.39 34.78
CA THR A 14 8.38 4.18 33.90
C THR A 14 8.88 5.58 33.67
N LEU A 15 9.44 6.21 34.68
CA LEU A 15 10.04 7.55 34.56
C LEU A 15 11.35 7.51 33.75
N ASP A 16 12.20 6.51 33.96
CA ASP A 16 13.41 6.31 33.19
C ASP A 16 13.13 6.02 31.71
N THR A 17 12.09 5.24 31.42
CA THR A 17 11.62 4.99 30.05
C THR A 17 11.09 6.28 29.42
N ALA A 18 10.26 7.03 30.13
CA ALA A 18 9.71 8.29 29.64
C ALA A 18 10.81 9.32 29.33
N ALA A 19 11.83 9.43 30.20
CA ALA A 19 12.96 10.31 30.00
C ALA A 19 13.80 9.92 28.78
N ARG A 20 14.09 8.61 28.61
CA ARG A 20 14.80 8.10 27.43
C ARG A 20 14.01 8.37 26.13
N ASN A 21 12.72 8.09 26.13
CA ASN A 21 11.89 8.31 24.97
C ASN A 21 11.78 9.81 24.62
N ALA A 22 11.62 10.69 25.63
CA ALA A 22 11.63 12.12 25.42
C ALA A 22 12.96 12.62 24.83
N TRP A 23 14.08 12.09 25.34
CA TRP A 23 15.40 12.41 24.81
C TRP A 23 15.57 11.91 23.37
N GLY A 24 15.21 10.64 23.09
CA GLY A 24 15.29 10.03 21.75
C GLY A 24 14.51 10.82 20.70
N LEU A 25 13.28 11.26 21.03
CA LEU A 25 12.44 12.06 20.13
C LEU A 25 12.95 13.49 19.92
N SER A 26 13.63 14.08 20.92
CA SER A 26 14.00 15.51 20.87
C SER A 26 15.44 15.74 20.37
N PHE A 27 16.35 14.84 20.69
CA PHE A 27 17.79 15.04 20.50
C PHE A 27 18.52 13.79 19.97
N GLY A 28 17.84 12.64 19.89
CA GLY A 28 18.41 11.37 19.43
C GLY A 28 17.89 10.99 18.03
N ASP A 29 18.23 9.75 17.63
CA ASP A 29 17.82 9.14 16.36
C ASP A 29 16.41 8.50 16.41
N GLY A 30 15.64 8.82 17.43
CA GLY A 30 14.30 8.26 17.69
C GLY A 30 14.24 7.42 18.96
N VAL A 31 13.07 6.83 19.23
CA VAL A 31 12.85 6.00 20.43
C VAL A 31 13.35 4.57 20.24
N GLU A 32 13.37 4.09 19.00
CA GLU A 32 13.82 2.74 18.64
C GLU A 32 14.35 2.71 17.21
N LYS A 33 15.40 1.93 16.98
CA LYS A 33 15.88 1.70 15.62
C LYS A 33 14.92 0.74 14.91
N ALA A 34 14.38 1.18 13.77
CA ALA A 34 13.53 0.34 12.96
C ALA A 34 14.34 -0.83 12.36
N GLU A 35 14.06 -2.06 12.80
CA GLU A 35 14.57 -3.26 12.16
C GLU A 35 13.61 -3.69 11.07
N ARG A 36 14.14 -3.85 9.86
CA ARG A 36 13.41 -4.33 8.69
C ARG A 36 13.63 -5.82 8.47
N THR A 37 12.71 -6.43 7.79
CA THR A 37 12.81 -7.84 7.40
C THR A 37 13.96 -8.02 6.41
N PRO A 38 14.90 -8.96 6.63
CA PRO A 38 15.96 -9.24 5.67
C PRO A 38 15.38 -9.54 4.28
N SER A 39 15.99 -8.94 3.25
CA SER A 39 15.58 -9.14 1.86
C SER A 39 16.80 -9.27 0.94
N VAL A 40 16.60 -9.87 -0.22
CA VAL A 40 17.61 -10.08 -1.26
C VAL A 40 17.09 -9.50 -2.56
N LEU A 41 17.90 -8.72 -3.25
CA LEU A 41 17.60 -8.22 -4.59
C LEU A 41 17.63 -9.40 -5.59
N ILE A 42 16.54 -9.60 -6.30
CA ILE A 42 16.35 -10.69 -7.28
C ILE A 42 16.61 -10.19 -8.69
N SER A 43 16.05 -9.03 -9.04
CA SER A 43 16.32 -8.36 -10.31
C SER A 43 16.37 -6.86 -10.11
N GLU A 44 17.19 -6.19 -10.91
CA GLU A 44 17.41 -4.74 -10.88
C GLU A 44 17.02 -4.14 -12.23
N GLY A 45 16.38 -2.99 -12.20
CA GLY A 45 16.07 -2.25 -13.42
C GLY A 45 15.40 -0.90 -13.12
N PRO A 46 15.31 -0.01 -14.11
CA PRO A 46 14.68 1.30 -13.93
C PRO A 46 13.24 1.14 -13.41
N HIS A 47 12.97 1.61 -12.20
CA HIS A 47 11.66 1.58 -11.53
C HIS A 47 11.04 0.18 -11.37
N ARG A 48 11.88 -0.88 -11.30
CA ARG A 48 11.43 -2.29 -11.25
C ARG A 48 12.31 -3.20 -10.41
N ASP A 49 12.97 -2.66 -9.39
CA ASP A 49 13.74 -3.51 -8.49
C ASP A 49 12.82 -4.50 -7.80
N LEU A 50 13.18 -5.78 -7.86
CA LEU A 50 12.41 -6.86 -7.27
C LEU A 50 13.20 -7.45 -6.10
N TYR A 51 12.67 -7.33 -4.91
CA TYR A 51 13.24 -7.91 -3.70
C TYR A 51 12.45 -9.14 -3.27
N ARG A 52 13.13 -10.14 -2.71
CA ARG A 52 12.51 -11.26 -2.00
C ARG A 52 12.86 -11.15 -0.52
N PHE A 53 11.86 -11.27 0.34
CA PHE A 53 12.07 -11.33 1.78
C PHE A 53 12.52 -12.71 2.24
N GLY A 54 13.33 -12.73 3.31
CA GLY A 54 13.92 -13.93 3.89
C GLY A 54 15.34 -14.22 3.42
N ALA A 55 16.12 -14.88 4.28
CA ALA A 55 17.52 -15.17 4.03
C ALA A 55 17.76 -16.49 3.26
N LEU A 56 16.75 -17.31 3.05
CA LEU A 56 16.89 -18.62 2.41
C LEU A 56 17.12 -18.51 0.91
N TRP A 57 18.07 -19.32 0.41
CA TRP A 57 18.49 -19.34 -0.98
C TRP A 57 17.44 -19.95 -1.92
N THR A 58 16.64 -20.90 -1.45
CA THR A 58 15.56 -21.51 -2.20
C THR A 58 14.21 -20.97 -1.74
N PRO A 59 13.38 -20.44 -2.66
CA PRO A 59 12.02 -20.03 -2.34
C PRO A 59 11.22 -21.26 -1.83
N LYS A 60 10.52 -21.09 -0.72
CA LYS A 60 9.62 -22.10 -0.16
C LYS A 60 8.28 -21.46 0.13
N GLY A 61 7.19 -22.16 -0.20
CA GLY A 61 5.84 -21.66 -0.01
C GLY A 61 5.29 -20.89 -1.20
N ASN A 62 4.06 -20.39 -1.07
CA ASN A 62 3.36 -19.71 -2.14
C ASN A 62 3.99 -18.36 -2.45
N PRO A 63 4.27 -18.04 -3.72
CA PRO A 63 4.80 -16.74 -4.10
C PRO A 63 3.73 -15.65 -3.95
N VAL A 64 4.12 -14.57 -3.29
CA VAL A 64 3.25 -13.39 -3.08
C VAL A 64 4.00 -12.14 -3.51
N LEU A 65 3.46 -11.39 -4.47
CA LEU A 65 4.00 -10.11 -4.91
C LEU A 65 3.29 -8.95 -4.22
N LEU A 66 4.04 -8.16 -3.46
CA LEU A 66 3.61 -6.92 -2.86
C LEU A 66 3.77 -5.78 -3.86
N VAL A 67 2.66 -5.15 -4.24
CA VAL A 67 2.61 -4.07 -5.24
C VAL A 67 2.31 -2.75 -4.52
N PRO A 68 3.32 -1.89 -4.29
CA PRO A 68 3.10 -0.61 -3.63
C PRO A 68 2.36 0.38 -4.54
N PRO A 69 1.68 1.38 -3.95
CA PRO A 69 1.12 2.48 -4.73
C PRO A 69 2.21 3.41 -5.27
N LEU A 70 1.87 4.19 -6.30
CA LEU A 70 2.73 5.28 -6.76
C LEU A 70 2.79 6.39 -5.70
N ALA A 71 3.86 7.17 -5.73
CA ALA A 71 4.13 8.26 -4.79
C ALA A 71 4.16 7.83 -3.31
N VAL A 72 4.46 6.56 -3.08
CA VAL A 72 4.63 5.95 -1.76
C VAL A 72 5.89 5.10 -1.79
N SER A 73 6.70 5.12 -0.71
CA SER A 73 7.83 4.21 -0.59
C SER A 73 7.34 2.75 -0.50
N ALA A 74 8.09 1.84 -1.13
CA ALA A 74 7.85 0.40 -1.02
C ALA A 74 7.88 -0.10 0.44
N ASP A 75 8.51 0.66 1.33
CA ASP A 75 8.53 0.43 2.78
C ASP A 75 7.14 0.31 3.44
N CYS A 76 6.07 0.71 2.77
CA CYS A 76 4.69 0.58 3.29
C CYS A 76 4.36 -0.82 3.78
N TYR A 77 4.99 -1.84 3.23
CA TYR A 77 4.79 -3.25 3.61
C TYR A 77 5.76 -3.76 4.67
N ASP A 78 6.80 -2.98 5.02
CA ASP A 78 7.83 -3.37 5.99
C ASP A 78 8.39 -2.15 6.74
N LEU A 79 7.58 -1.51 7.57
CA LEU A 79 7.98 -0.30 8.29
C LEU A 79 8.95 -0.60 9.44
N ARG A 80 8.67 -1.63 10.23
CA ARG A 80 9.46 -2.12 11.37
C ARG A 80 8.91 -3.45 11.89
N ALA A 81 9.63 -4.09 12.80
CA ALA A 81 9.13 -5.26 13.53
C ALA A 81 7.74 -4.97 14.16
N GLY A 82 6.78 -5.86 13.95
CA GLY A 82 5.38 -5.70 14.39
C GLY A 82 4.52 -4.74 13.53
N GLN A 83 5.10 -4.10 12.49
CA GLN A 83 4.41 -3.31 11.46
C GLN A 83 4.91 -3.72 10.06
N SER A 84 5.05 -5.01 9.82
CA SER A 84 5.55 -5.59 8.59
C SER A 84 4.61 -6.68 8.11
N LEU A 85 3.86 -6.40 7.05
CA LEU A 85 3.07 -7.41 6.33
C LEU A 85 3.99 -8.42 5.66
N ALA A 86 5.16 -7.98 5.15
CA ALA A 86 6.14 -8.86 4.53
C ALA A 86 6.66 -9.91 5.52
N ALA A 87 7.04 -9.48 6.75
CA ALA A 87 7.46 -10.42 7.80
C ALA A 87 6.33 -11.37 8.23
N HIS A 88 5.09 -10.86 8.29
CA HIS A 88 3.92 -11.68 8.63
C HIS A 88 3.70 -12.78 7.60
N LEU A 89 3.71 -12.46 6.31
CA LEU A 89 3.57 -13.43 5.21
C LEU A 89 4.70 -14.46 5.21
N LEU A 90 5.95 -14.00 5.44
CA LEU A 90 7.11 -14.88 5.53
C LEU A 90 6.98 -15.87 6.70
N ASN A 91 6.56 -15.39 7.87
CA ASN A 91 6.34 -16.23 9.05
C ASN A 91 5.14 -17.18 8.88
N GLY A 92 4.18 -16.81 8.03
CA GLY A 92 3.04 -17.64 7.63
C GLY A 92 3.39 -18.71 6.59
N GLY A 93 4.67 -18.83 6.18
CA GLY A 93 5.14 -19.83 5.22
C GLY A 93 4.98 -19.46 3.75
N ASN A 94 4.64 -18.22 3.43
CA ASN A 94 4.66 -17.70 2.08
C ASN A 94 6.06 -17.19 1.70
N THR A 95 6.29 -16.96 0.41
CA THR A 95 7.49 -16.31 -0.11
C THR A 95 7.12 -14.92 -0.63
N PRO A 96 7.21 -13.85 0.21
CA PRO A 96 6.87 -12.51 -0.23
C PRO A 96 7.99 -11.87 -1.06
N TYR A 97 7.57 -11.23 -2.15
CA TYR A 97 8.37 -10.39 -3.03
C TYR A 97 7.84 -8.96 -2.97
N LEU A 98 8.69 -8.00 -3.23
CA LEU A 98 8.35 -6.57 -3.21
C LEU A 98 8.90 -5.90 -4.46
N LEU A 99 8.04 -5.21 -5.18
CA LEU A 99 8.46 -4.24 -6.19
C LEU A 99 8.88 -2.93 -5.51
N ASP A 100 10.03 -2.39 -5.91
CA ASP A 100 10.45 -1.04 -5.55
C ASP A 100 10.65 -0.21 -6.81
N TYR A 101 9.88 0.85 -6.91
CA TYR A 101 9.96 1.78 -8.05
C TYR A 101 11.05 2.83 -7.90
N GLY A 102 11.70 2.88 -6.72
CA GLY A 102 12.69 3.89 -6.39
C GLY A 102 12.13 5.32 -6.44
N THR A 103 13.02 6.28 -6.68
CA THR A 103 12.65 7.69 -6.72
C THR A 103 12.33 8.12 -8.14
N MET A 104 11.14 8.68 -8.35
CA MET A 104 10.72 9.28 -9.61
C MET A 104 11.44 10.62 -9.83
N ARG A 105 12.03 10.78 -11.01
CA ARG A 105 12.76 11.99 -11.43
C ARG A 105 11.97 12.73 -12.50
N TYR A 106 12.39 13.95 -12.82
CA TYR A 106 11.79 14.73 -13.91
C TYR A 106 11.88 14.03 -15.29
N SER A 107 12.94 13.23 -15.52
CA SER A 107 13.07 12.39 -16.73
C SER A 107 11.91 11.42 -16.90
N ASP A 108 11.30 11.00 -15.80
CA ASP A 108 10.28 9.94 -15.76
C ASP A 108 8.86 10.50 -15.95
N ARG A 109 8.73 11.82 -16.17
CA ARG A 109 7.44 12.51 -16.31
C ARG A 109 6.54 11.94 -17.40
N GLY A 110 7.10 11.26 -18.40
CA GLY A 110 6.37 10.58 -19.48
C GLY A 110 5.84 9.20 -19.11
N MET A 111 6.19 8.65 -17.95
CA MET A 111 5.69 7.36 -17.49
C MET A 111 4.22 7.47 -17.10
N GLY A 112 3.37 6.72 -17.78
CA GLY A 112 1.96 6.55 -17.46
C GLY A 112 1.69 5.21 -16.77
N PHE A 113 0.44 4.97 -16.38
CA PHE A 113 0.02 3.70 -15.74
C PHE A 113 0.36 2.48 -16.58
N GLU A 114 0.39 2.60 -17.91
CA GLU A 114 0.77 1.53 -18.82
C GLU A 114 2.17 0.97 -18.53
N ALA A 115 3.11 1.79 -18.04
CA ALA A 115 4.44 1.29 -17.66
C ALA A 115 4.38 0.25 -16.53
N TRP A 116 3.47 0.42 -15.58
CA TRP A 116 3.27 -0.55 -14.49
C TRP A 116 2.38 -1.70 -14.89
N VAL A 117 1.28 -1.41 -15.58
CA VAL A 117 0.25 -2.39 -15.94
C VAL A 117 0.74 -3.35 -17.03
N ASP A 118 1.50 -2.84 -18.01
CA ASP A 118 1.90 -3.62 -19.20
C ASP A 118 3.34 -4.15 -19.13
N ASP A 119 4.22 -3.52 -18.33
CA ASP A 119 5.64 -3.89 -18.31
C ASP A 119 6.11 -4.35 -16.91
N ILE A 120 6.11 -3.44 -15.91
CA ILE A 120 6.80 -3.66 -14.63
C ILE A 120 6.18 -4.80 -13.83
N ILE A 121 4.85 -4.77 -13.61
CA ILE A 121 4.15 -5.81 -12.83
C ILE A 121 4.14 -7.15 -13.58
N PRO A 122 3.83 -7.21 -14.91
CA PRO A 122 3.91 -8.45 -15.67
C PRO A 122 5.30 -9.10 -15.66
N GLU A 123 6.38 -8.31 -15.77
CA GLU A 123 7.75 -8.84 -15.70
C GLU A 123 8.05 -9.46 -14.33
N ALA A 124 7.67 -8.75 -13.24
CA ALA A 124 7.83 -9.28 -11.89
C ALA A 124 7.05 -10.59 -11.67
N ILE A 125 5.81 -10.67 -12.15
CA ILE A 125 4.99 -11.88 -12.04
C ILE A 125 5.67 -13.05 -12.77
N ARG A 126 6.14 -12.86 -14.02
CA ARG A 126 6.83 -13.90 -14.77
C ARG A 126 8.12 -14.32 -14.08
N THR A 127 8.95 -13.37 -13.66
CA THR A 127 10.20 -13.65 -12.94
C THR A 127 9.96 -14.48 -11.68
N ILE A 128 8.95 -14.11 -10.89
CA ILE A 128 8.60 -14.84 -9.65
C ILE A 128 8.08 -16.24 -9.99
N SER A 129 7.19 -16.37 -10.97
CA SER A 129 6.64 -17.64 -11.41
C SER A 129 7.75 -18.59 -11.86
N ASP A 130 8.70 -18.11 -12.66
CA ASP A 130 9.86 -18.89 -13.13
C ASP A 130 10.73 -19.38 -11.97
N LEU A 131 10.91 -18.56 -10.92
CA LEU A 131 11.63 -18.94 -9.70
C LEU A 131 10.90 -20.00 -8.85
N HIS A 132 9.62 -20.19 -9.11
CA HIS A 132 8.74 -21.12 -8.41
C HIS A 132 8.20 -22.22 -9.36
N ASP A 133 9.00 -22.65 -10.34
CA ASP A 133 8.68 -23.74 -11.27
C ASP A 133 7.36 -23.55 -12.04
N GLY A 134 7.03 -22.31 -12.38
CA GLY A 134 5.81 -21.92 -13.09
C GLY A 134 4.57 -21.75 -12.19
N ALA A 135 4.73 -21.76 -10.87
CA ALA A 135 3.61 -21.56 -9.96
C ALA A 135 2.97 -20.17 -10.13
N PRO A 136 1.64 -20.05 -10.08
CA PRO A 136 0.97 -18.78 -10.15
C PRO A 136 1.21 -17.92 -8.88
N VAL A 137 1.26 -16.61 -9.07
CA VAL A 137 1.64 -15.62 -8.06
C VAL A 137 0.41 -14.93 -7.50
N SER A 138 0.27 -14.85 -6.18
CA SER A 138 -0.74 -14.02 -5.53
C SER A 138 -0.27 -12.57 -5.45
N LEU A 139 -1.09 -11.61 -5.87
CA LEU A 139 -0.78 -10.19 -5.80
C LEU A 139 -1.43 -9.56 -4.56
N ILE A 140 -0.70 -8.72 -3.84
CA ILE A 140 -1.25 -7.88 -2.77
C ILE A 140 -0.92 -6.44 -3.08
N GLY A 141 -1.94 -5.66 -3.44
CA GLY A 141 -1.80 -4.24 -3.74
C GLY A 141 -2.52 -3.36 -2.73
N TRP A 142 -1.85 -2.32 -2.24
CA TRP A 142 -2.46 -1.29 -1.41
C TRP A 142 -2.79 -0.06 -2.23
N SER A 143 -4.01 0.50 -2.08
CA SER A 143 -4.43 1.74 -2.73
C SER A 143 -4.26 1.67 -4.25
N LEU A 144 -3.49 2.56 -4.88
CA LEU A 144 -3.16 2.49 -6.30
C LEU A 144 -2.39 1.21 -6.71
N GLY A 145 -1.68 0.58 -5.76
CA GLY A 145 -1.06 -0.73 -6.00
C GLY A 145 -2.11 -1.80 -6.29
N GLY A 146 -3.24 -1.76 -5.57
CA GLY A 146 -4.40 -2.60 -5.87
C GLY A 146 -5.03 -2.27 -7.22
N THR A 147 -5.18 -0.97 -7.55
CA THR A 147 -5.67 -0.56 -8.88
C THR A 147 -4.79 -1.10 -9.99
N MET A 148 -3.46 -0.95 -9.89
CA MET A 148 -2.51 -1.46 -10.89
C MET A 148 -2.57 -2.99 -10.99
N SER A 149 -2.67 -3.71 -9.86
CA SER A 149 -2.79 -5.17 -9.85
C SER A 149 -4.08 -5.65 -10.55
N LEU A 150 -5.21 -5.00 -10.28
CA LEU A 150 -6.49 -5.30 -10.93
C LEU A 150 -6.43 -5.03 -12.43
N LEU A 151 -5.88 -3.89 -12.84
CA LEU A 151 -5.73 -3.53 -14.26
C LEU A 151 -4.76 -4.49 -14.97
N THR A 152 -3.65 -4.88 -14.34
CA THR A 152 -2.72 -5.88 -14.89
C THR A 152 -3.40 -7.22 -15.12
N GLY A 153 -4.11 -7.75 -14.12
CA GLY A 153 -4.81 -9.03 -14.26
C GLY A 153 -5.94 -8.99 -15.29
N SER A 154 -6.60 -7.81 -15.44
CA SER A 154 -7.65 -7.62 -16.45
C SER A 154 -7.09 -7.47 -17.87
N ALA A 155 -5.91 -6.87 -18.00
CA ALA A 155 -5.28 -6.61 -19.29
C ALA A 155 -4.53 -7.83 -19.86
N HIS A 156 -4.06 -8.72 -18.99
CA HIS A 156 -3.15 -9.83 -19.30
C HIS A 156 -3.64 -11.14 -18.68
N SER A 157 -4.62 -11.78 -19.32
CA SER A 157 -5.20 -13.05 -18.87
C SER A 157 -4.24 -14.25 -18.97
N ASP A 158 -3.10 -14.09 -19.65
CA ASP A 158 -2.04 -15.07 -19.82
C ASP A 158 -1.08 -15.13 -18.64
N LEU A 159 -1.08 -14.11 -17.77
CA LEU A 159 -0.19 -14.08 -16.62
C LEU A 159 -0.57 -15.12 -15.56
N PRO A 160 0.42 -15.80 -14.98
CA PRO A 160 0.20 -16.79 -13.93
C PRO A 160 -0.15 -16.09 -12.60
N ILE A 161 -1.37 -15.56 -12.49
CA ILE A 161 -1.90 -14.92 -11.29
C ILE A 161 -2.81 -15.90 -10.56
N ALA A 162 -2.50 -16.20 -9.28
CA ALA A 162 -3.32 -17.06 -8.44
C ALA A 162 -4.55 -16.32 -7.88
N SER A 163 -4.34 -15.12 -7.38
CA SER A 163 -5.36 -14.28 -6.75
C SER A 163 -4.89 -12.83 -6.62
N ILE A 164 -5.81 -11.91 -6.37
CA ILE A 164 -5.49 -10.49 -6.12
C ILE A 164 -6.13 -10.03 -4.81
N THR A 165 -5.33 -9.45 -3.92
CA THR A 165 -5.81 -8.75 -2.73
C THR A 165 -5.65 -7.24 -2.93
N ALA A 166 -6.76 -6.50 -2.88
CA ALA A 166 -6.83 -5.05 -3.05
C ALA A 166 -7.17 -4.38 -1.70
N ILE A 167 -6.17 -3.80 -1.03
CA ILE A 167 -6.31 -3.19 0.30
C ILE A 167 -6.55 -1.68 0.13
N GLY A 168 -7.67 -1.16 0.64
CA GLY A 168 -7.97 0.27 0.57
C GLY A 168 -7.94 0.82 -0.86
N THR A 169 -8.35 0.02 -1.84
CA THR A 169 -8.31 0.37 -3.26
C THR A 169 -9.64 0.99 -3.69
N PRO A 170 -9.68 2.30 -3.99
CA PRO A 170 -10.92 2.95 -4.39
C PRO A 170 -11.32 2.54 -5.81
N ILE A 171 -12.59 2.21 -5.98
CA ILE A 171 -13.19 1.89 -7.29
C ILE A 171 -14.18 2.98 -7.70
N ASP A 172 -15.09 3.37 -6.81
CA ASP A 172 -16.01 4.49 -7.08
C ASP A 172 -15.50 5.79 -6.44
N TYR A 173 -14.83 6.60 -7.24
CA TYR A 173 -14.28 7.89 -6.80
C TYR A 173 -15.35 8.93 -6.47
N THR A 174 -16.60 8.74 -6.88
CA THR A 174 -17.71 9.64 -6.50
C THR A 174 -18.03 9.54 -5.01
N LYS A 175 -17.63 8.45 -4.35
CA LYS A 175 -17.83 8.20 -2.92
C LYS A 175 -16.71 8.78 -2.04
N ILE A 176 -15.73 9.48 -2.62
CA ILE A 176 -14.62 10.10 -1.90
C ILE A 176 -14.90 11.58 -1.68
N PRO A 177 -15.28 12.02 -0.46
CA PRO A 177 -15.65 13.42 -0.22
C PRO A 177 -14.53 14.42 -0.52
N ALA A 178 -13.28 14.04 -0.26
CA ALA A 178 -12.11 14.91 -0.44
C ALA A 178 -11.90 15.37 -1.89
N ILE A 179 -12.33 14.60 -2.89
CA ILE A 179 -12.18 14.96 -4.31
C ILE A 179 -13.44 15.60 -4.89
N SER A 180 -14.54 15.72 -4.14
CA SER A 180 -15.79 16.32 -4.62
C SER A 180 -15.61 17.75 -5.15
N PRO A 181 -14.82 18.65 -4.52
CA PRO A 181 -14.59 19.99 -5.08
C PRO A 181 -13.85 19.94 -6.42
N LEU A 182 -12.85 19.04 -6.57
CA LEU A 182 -12.12 18.87 -7.81
C LEU A 182 -13.04 18.39 -8.95
N ARG A 183 -13.91 17.42 -8.66
CA ARG A 183 -14.92 16.93 -9.61
C ARG A 183 -15.89 18.03 -10.04
N LEU A 184 -16.30 18.89 -9.10
CA LEU A 184 -17.19 20.02 -9.42
C LEU A 184 -16.50 21.02 -10.35
N ILE A 185 -15.24 21.37 -10.06
CA ILE A 185 -14.45 22.28 -10.90
C ILE A 185 -14.25 21.65 -12.29
N GLY A 186 -13.79 20.39 -12.37
CA GLY A 186 -13.58 19.70 -13.64
C GLY A 186 -14.81 19.65 -14.54
N LYS A 187 -16.00 19.54 -13.95
CA LYS A 187 -17.27 19.57 -14.70
C LYS A 187 -17.52 20.90 -15.44
N TYR A 188 -17.00 22.02 -14.91
CA TYR A 188 -17.20 23.36 -15.49
C TYR A 188 -16.02 23.84 -16.34
N THR A 189 -14.78 23.41 -16.02
CA THR A 189 -13.55 23.91 -16.69
C THR A 189 -12.95 22.91 -17.65
N GLY A 190 -13.44 21.68 -17.68
CA GLY A 190 -12.74 20.57 -18.33
C GLY A 190 -11.43 20.22 -17.62
N ASP A 191 -10.66 19.27 -18.17
CA ASP A 191 -9.46 18.72 -17.55
C ASP A 191 -8.22 19.64 -17.67
N THR A 192 -8.34 20.70 -18.48
CA THR A 192 -7.22 21.51 -19.00
C THR A 192 -6.36 22.26 -17.95
N PRO A 193 -6.91 22.89 -16.89
CA PRO A 193 -6.10 23.70 -15.99
C PRO A 193 -5.15 22.87 -15.09
N LEU A 194 -5.63 21.73 -14.59
CA LEU A 194 -4.84 20.86 -13.69
C LEU A 194 -3.77 20.09 -14.49
N THR A 195 -4.13 19.59 -15.65
CA THR A 195 -3.23 18.86 -16.55
C THR A 195 -2.14 19.76 -17.13
N SER A 196 -2.46 21.01 -17.48
CA SER A 196 -1.48 21.98 -17.97
C SER A 196 -0.46 22.35 -16.88
N ALA A 197 -0.90 22.55 -15.63
CA ALA A 197 -0.01 22.87 -14.52
C ALA A 197 0.92 21.70 -14.18
N THR A 198 0.41 20.47 -14.14
CA THR A 198 1.21 19.27 -13.83
C THR A 198 2.20 18.93 -14.94
N ASN A 199 1.85 19.15 -16.21
CA ASN A 199 2.75 18.95 -17.34
C ASN A 199 3.94 19.93 -17.33
N LEU A 200 3.73 21.19 -16.92
CA LEU A 200 4.80 22.18 -16.77
C LEU A 200 5.82 21.79 -15.69
N VAL A 201 5.36 21.19 -14.58
CA VAL A 201 6.21 20.82 -13.44
C VAL A 201 6.76 19.40 -13.57
N GLY A 202 6.27 18.61 -14.53
CA GLY A 202 6.71 17.22 -14.78
C GLY A 202 6.06 16.19 -13.87
N GLY A 203 4.99 16.56 -13.14
CA GLY A 203 4.25 15.69 -12.23
C GLY A 203 3.80 16.39 -10.97
N LEU A 204 3.40 15.62 -9.95
CA LEU A 204 3.12 16.14 -8.61
C LEU A 204 4.37 15.97 -7.74
N PRO A 205 5.10 17.06 -7.40
CA PRO A 205 6.34 16.97 -6.63
C PRO A 205 6.13 16.40 -5.23
N ALA A 206 7.13 15.69 -4.69
CA ALA A 206 7.10 15.09 -3.37
C ALA A 206 6.61 16.02 -2.23
N PRO A 207 7.02 17.30 -2.13
CA PRO A 207 6.51 18.20 -1.10
C PRO A 207 4.99 18.41 -1.15
N LEU A 208 4.40 18.45 -2.36
CA LEU A 208 2.94 18.58 -2.51
C LEU A 208 2.21 17.29 -2.16
N VAL A 209 2.77 16.14 -2.52
CA VAL A 209 2.25 14.82 -2.09
C VAL A 209 2.25 14.75 -0.56
N GLN A 210 3.39 15.02 0.08
CA GLN A 210 3.53 15.02 1.54
C GLN A 210 2.57 16.00 2.22
N ALA A 211 2.39 17.20 1.65
CA ALA A 211 1.45 18.19 2.17
C ALA A 211 -0.01 17.70 2.06
N SER A 212 -0.40 17.08 0.95
CA SER A 212 -1.77 16.57 0.77
C SER A 212 -2.10 15.47 1.80
N TYR A 213 -1.17 14.57 2.07
CA TYR A 213 -1.34 13.54 3.11
C TYR A 213 -1.39 14.15 4.53
N LYS A 214 -0.59 15.19 4.83
CA LYS A 214 -0.68 15.91 6.11
C LYS A 214 -2.04 16.58 6.30
N VAL A 215 -2.63 17.13 5.25
CA VAL A 215 -3.97 17.73 5.31
C VAL A 215 -5.03 16.65 5.64
N THR A 216 -4.94 15.46 5.04
CA THR A 216 -5.86 14.36 5.38
C THR A 216 -5.65 13.82 6.80
N ALA A 217 -4.45 14.01 7.37
CA ALA A 217 -4.08 13.62 8.73
C ALA A 217 -4.06 14.80 9.74
N LEU A 218 -4.65 15.95 9.40
CA LEU A 218 -4.55 17.20 10.18
C LEU A 218 -4.91 17.02 11.66
N GLN A 219 -5.98 16.28 11.95
CA GLN A 219 -6.40 15.99 13.33
C GLN A 219 -5.29 15.23 14.10
N ARG A 220 -4.63 14.27 13.46
CA ARG A 220 -3.50 13.55 14.04
C ARG A 220 -2.32 14.48 14.30
N GLU A 221 -1.97 15.34 13.35
CA GLU A 221 -0.84 16.27 13.48
C GLU A 221 -1.07 17.29 14.63
N VAL A 222 -2.28 17.83 14.75
CA VAL A 222 -2.63 18.78 15.83
C VAL A 222 -2.58 18.10 17.21
N LEU A 223 -3.03 16.85 17.32
CA LEU A 223 -3.07 16.10 18.58
C LEU A 223 -1.74 15.40 18.92
N LYS A 224 -0.79 15.34 17.98
CA LYS A 224 0.48 14.64 18.13
C LYS A 224 1.30 15.05 19.37
N PRO A 225 1.50 16.34 19.72
CA PRO A 225 2.22 16.69 20.92
C PRO A 225 1.59 16.12 22.19
N TRP A 226 0.26 16.19 22.29
CA TRP A 226 -0.49 15.59 23.40
C TRP A 226 -0.37 14.08 23.42
N PHE A 227 -0.46 13.43 22.27
CA PHE A 227 -0.26 12.00 22.14
C PHE A 227 1.13 11.56 22.60
N ILE A 228 2.19 12.29 22.24
CA ILE A 228 3.57 12.01 22.67
C ILE A 228 3.66 12.08 24.20
N VAL A 229 3.22 13.20 24.80
CA VAL A 229 3.30 13.41 26.26
C VAL A 229 2.57 12.29 27.02
N ARG A 230 1.39 11.91 26.55
CA ARG A 230 0.58 10.84 27.17
C ARG A 230 1.23 9.46 27.08
N ASN A 231 2.03 9.22 26.05
CA ASN A 231 2.64 7.92 25.75
C ASN A 231 4.15 7.85 25.97
N LEU A 232 4.76 8.83 26.65
CA LEU A 232 6.22 8.87 26.91
C LEU A 232 6.72 7.60 27.59
N HIS A 233 5.90 6.95 28.39
CA HIS A 233 6.22 5.69 29.07
C HIS A 233 6.10 4.44 28.18
N ASN A 234 5.57 4.56 26.96
CA ASN A 234 5.29 3.45 26.06
C ASN A 234 6.13 3.56 24.78
N THR A 235 7.32 2.94 24.80
CA THR A 235 8.27 2.95 23.68
C THR A 235 7.65 2.38 22.39
N GLU A 236 6.90 1.27 22.48
CA GLU A 236 6.28 0.63 21.31
C GLU A 236 5.28 1.56 20.61
N THR A 237 4.44 2.25 21.38
CA THR A 237 3.46 3.20 20.81
C THR A 237 4.16 4.38 20.13
N LEU A 238 5.24 4.91 20.73
CA LEU A 238 6.01 6.01 20.15
C LEU A 238 6.83 5.56 18.94
N ALA A 239 7.45 4.39 18.97
CA ALA A 239 8.19 3.83 17.84
C ALA A 239 7.27 3.58 16.65
N ARG A 240 6.04 3.09 16.88
CA ARG A 240 5.00 2.93 15.85
C ARG A 240 4.59 4.28 15.23
N MET A 241 4.41 5.29 16.04
CA MET A 241 4.13 6.65 15.54
C MET A 241 5.29 7.18 14.71
N GLU A 242 6.52 7.04 15.21
CA GLU A 242 7.74 7.54 14.56
C GLU A 242 7.99 6.85 13.21
N SER A 243 7.77 5.53 13.10
CA SER A 243 7.92 4.80 11.84
C SER A 243 6.95 5.32 10.77
N ILE A 244 5.72 5.63 11.15
CA ILE A 244 4.72 6.23 10.26
C ILE A 244 5.14 7.64 9.85
N ASP A 245 5.66 8.45 10.77
CA ASP A 245 6.10 9.81 10.47
C ASP A 245 7.30 9.83 9.50
N LYS A 246 8.28 8.95 9.72
CA LYS A 246 9.41 8.76 8.81
C LYS A 246 8.97 8.32 7.42
N PHE A 247 8.05 7.35 7.37
CA PHE A 247 7.44 6.89 6.12
C PHE A 247 6.73 8.03 5.35
N MET A 248 5.89 8.81 6.05
CA MET A 248 5.18 9.95 5.45
C MET A 248 6.11 11.05 4.95
N ALA A 249 7.24 11.27 5.63
CA ALA A 249 8.26 12.24 5.23
C ALA A 249 9.08 11.79 4.02
N ALA A 250 9.14 10.48 3.74
CA ALA A 250 9.89 9.88 2.64
C ALA A 250 9.06 9.66 1.36
N MET A 251 7.79 10.09 1.32
CA MET A 251 6.93 9.90 0.14
C MET A 251 7.51 10.60 -1.10
N PRO A 252 7.71 9.86 -2.22
CA PRO A 252 8.14 10.43 -3.49
C PRO A 252 7.01 11.18 -4.22
N GLY A 253 7.33 11.83 -5.34
CA GLY A 253 6.35 12.45 -6.23
C GLY A 253 5.72 11.46 -7.21
N TYR A 254 4.68 11.94 -7.92
CA TYR A 254 4.10 11.22 -9.05
C TYR A 254 4.76 11.61 -10.37
N PRO A 255 5.00 10.66 -11.31
CA PRO A 255 5.30 11.00 -12.69
C PRO A 255 4.14 11.78 -13.33
N GLY A 256 4.45 12.72 -14.22
CA GLY A 256 3.46 13.63 -14.78
C GLY A 256 2.30 12.94 -15.46
N LYS A 257 2.60 12.04 -16.41
CA LYS A 257 1.59 11.30 -17.16
C LYS A 257 0.74 10.40 -16.27
N ALA A 258 1.36 9.68 -15.32
CA ALA A 258 0.60 8.84 -14.39
C ALA A 258 -0.33 9.69 -13.52
N PHE A 259 0.12 10.82 -13.00
CA PHE A 259 -0.72 11.73 -12.22
C PHE A 259 -1.88 12.30 -13.06
N GLN A 260 -1.62 12.68 -14.31
CA GLN A 260 -2.66 13.12 -15.24
C GLN A 260 -3.73 12.03 -15.43
N GLN A 261 -3.32 10.79 -15.69
CA GLN A 261 -4.25 9.66 -15.85
C GLN A 261 -5.07 9.39 -14.57
N ILE A 262 -4.47 9.53 -13.38
CA ILE A 262 -5.21 9.45 -12.10
C ILE A 262 -6.29 10.52 -12.06
N CYS A 263 -5.95 11.77 -12.37
CA CYS A 263 -6.91 12.87 -12.33
C CYS A 263 -8.03 12.69 -13.36
N GLU A 264 -7.67 12.47 -14.61
CA GLU A 264 -8.63 12.42 -15.71
C GLU A 264 -9.50 11.17 -15.66
N GLN A 265 -8.89 9.99 -15.55
CA GLN A 265 -9.63 8.74 -15.69
C GLN A 265 -10.22 8.26 -14.36
N LEU A 266 -9.49 8.39 -13.25
CA LEU A 266 -9.96 7.85 -11.99
C LEU A 266 -10.79 8.88 -11.21
N MET A 267 -10.21 10.07 -10.93
CA MET A 267 -10.89 11.06 -10.08
C MET A 267 -12.05 11.75 -10.79
N LEU A 268 -11.89 12.21 -12.02
CA LEU A 268 -12.90 12.94 -12.78
C LEU A 268 -13.81 12.00 -13.56
N GLY A 269 -13.23 11.11 -14.35
CA GLY A 269 -13.95 10.17 -15.21
C GLY A 269 -14.63 9.03 -14.47
N ASN A 270 -14.11 8.64 -13.28
CA ASN A 270 -14.59 7.48 -12.52
C ASN A 270 -14.56 6.17 -13.33
N ASN A 271 -13.55 6.04 -14.23
CA ASN A 271 -13.53 5.00 -15.26
C ASN A 271 -13.34 3.59 -14.71
N LEU A 272 -12.79 3.42 -13.49
CA LEU A 272 -12.75 2.11 -12.82
C LEU A 272 -14.17 1.62 -12.55
N PHE A 273 -15.03 2.48 -12.01
CA PHE A 273 -16.43 2.14 -11.72
C PHE A 273 -17.27 1.97 -13.00
N HIS A 274 -16.95 2.72 -14.06
CA HIS A 274 -17.60 2.60 -15.36
C HIS A 274 -17.05 1.49 -16.23
N ASP A 275 -16.06 0.72 -15.73
CA ASP A 275 -15.44 -0.42 -16.43
C ASP A 275 -14.82 -0.04 -17.80
N ALA A 276 -14.20 1.14 -17.89
CA ALA A 276 -13.75 1.75 -19.15
C ALA A 276 -12.41 2.52 -19.02
N VAL A 277 -11.40 1.92 -18.36
CA VAL A 277 -10.07 2.55 -18.23
C VAL A 277 -9.31 2.43 -19.53
N THR A 278 -8.77 3.54 -20.04
CA THR A 278 -7.98 3.55 -21.28
C THR A 278 -6.51 3.81 -20.99
N LEU A 279 -5.64 2.86 -21.32
CA LEU A 279 -4.18 2.98 -21.21
C LEU A 279 -3.54 2.72 -22.59
N ALA A 280 -2.64 3.59 -23.00
CA ALA A 280 -1.96 3.51 -24.31
C ALA A 280 -2.91 3.27 -25.49
N GLY A 281 -4.12 3.86 -25.46
CA GLY A 281 -5.14 3.70 -26.50
C GLY A 281 -5.93 2.39 -26.45
N ARG A 282 -5.66 1.51 -25.46
CA ARG A 282 -6.38 0.26 -25.23
C ARG A 282 -7.35 0.42 -24.06
N GLU A 283 -8.62 0.06 -24.27
CA GLU A 283 -9.60 -0.03 -23.18
C GLU A 283 -9.35 -1.31 -22.36
N ILE A 284 -9.28 -1.16 -21.05
CA ILE A 284 -9.12 -2.25 -20.08
C ILE A 284 -10.40 -2.29 -19.24
N LYS A 285 -11.03 -3.45 -19.21
CA LYS A 285 -12.26 -3.71 -18.46
C LYS A 285 -11.95 -4.54 -17.24
N LEU A 286 -12.28 -4.04 -16.06
CA LEU A 286 -12.15 -4.79 -14.82
C LEU A 286 -13.06 -6.02 -14.79
N SER A 287 -14.19 -5.97 -15.51
CA SER A 287 -15.08 -7.11 -15.71
C SER A 287 -14.45 -8.28 -16.49
N ALA A 288 -13.31 -8.07 -17.16
CA ALA A 288 -12.57 -9.14 -17.82
C ALA A 288 -11.65 -9.93 -16.86
N LEU A 289 -11.46 -9.46 -15.62
CA LEU A 289 -10.66 -10.17 -14.64
C LEU A 289 -11.30 -11.49 -14.27
N SER A 290 -10.51 -12.60 -14.31
CA SER A 290 -11.01 -13.96 -14.12
C SER A 290 -10.48 -14.66 -12.86
N VAL A 291 -9.59 -14.04 -12.09
CA VAL A 291 -9.01 -14.62 -10.87
C VAL A 291 -9.79 -14.25 -9.61
N PRO A 292 -9.66 -15.01 -8.50
CA PRO A 292 -10.26 -14.63 -7.22
C PRO A 292 -9.73 -13.29 -6.70
N VAL A 293 -10.62 -12.48 -6.10
CA VAL A 293 -10.26 -11.16 -5.54
C VAL A 293 -10.74 -11.03 -4.10
N LEU A 294 -9.84 -10.58 -3.21
CA LEU A 294 -10.17 -10.06 -1.88
C LEU A 294 -10.02 -8.53 -1.91
N ALA A 295 -11.06 -7.83 -1.49
CA ALA A 295 -11.01 -6.39 -1.26
C ALA A 295 -11.19 -6.07 0.22
N VAL A 296 -10.37 -5.18 0.78
CA VAL A 296 -10.46 -4.78 2.20
C VAL A 296 -10.63 -3.28 2.31
N GLY A 297 -11.73 -2.85 2.94
CA GLY A 297 -12.04 -1.44 3.20
C GLY A 297 -11.87 -1.06 4.68
N GLY A 298 -11.29 0.13 4.94
CA GLY A 298 -11.06 0.64 6.29
C GLY A 298 -12.25 1.41 6.86
N THR A 299 -12.66 1.11 8.11
CA THR A 299 -13.82 1.77 8.75
C THR A 299 -13.59 3.26 9.03
N THR A 300 -12.34 3.69 9.10
CA THR A 300 -11.95 5.11 9.31
C THR A 300 -11.09 5.65 8.18
N ASP A 301 -11.12 4.98 7.03
CA ASP A 301 -10.39 5.41 5.84
C ASP A 301 -11.12 6.55 5.13
N VAL A 302 -10.50 7.73 5.14
CA VAL A 302 -11.02 8.94 4.48
C VAL A 302 -10.50 9.11 3.05
N ILE A 303 -9.46 8.36 2.66
CA ILE A 303 -8.84 8.39 1.33
C ILE A 303 -9.58 7.44 0.40
N ALA A 304 -9.86 6.20 0.87
CA ALA A 304 -10.65 5.21 0.18
C ALA A 304 -11.81 4.74 1.10
N PRO A 305 -12.87 5.54 1.24
CA PRO A 305 -14.01 5.17 2.08
C PRO A 305 -14.61 3.82 1.69
N ILE A 306 -15.17 3.09 2.67
CA ILE A 306 -15.76 1.76 2.46
C ILE A 306 -16.63 1.70 1.20
N ALA A 307 -17.53 2.67 1.02
CA ALA A 307 -18.43 2.68 -0.13
C ALA A 307 -17.71 2.79 -1.48
N SER A 308 -16.52 3.41 -1.51
CA SER A 308 -15.67 3.48 -2.70
C SER A 308 -14.98 2.14 -2.99
N VAL A 309 -14.51 1.45 -1.96
CA VAL A 309 -13.85 0.14 -2.10
C VAL A 309 -14.87 -0.97 -2.37
N GLU A 310 -16.00 -1.00 -1.66
CA GLU A 310 -17.06 -2.00 -1.79
C GLU A 310 -17.66 -2.05 -3.20
N ALA A 311 -17.60 -0.95 -3.96
CA ALA A 311 -18.02 -0.87 -5.35
C ALA A 311 -17.32 -1.91 -6.26
N ILE A 312 -16.17 -2.45 -5.85
CA ILE A 312 -15.44 -3.51 -6.56
C ILE A 312 -16.33 -4.74 -6.83
N THR A 313 -17.24 -5.05 -5.90
CA THR A 313 -18.14 -6.21 -5.99
C THR A 313 -19.13 -6.12 -7.15
N SER A 314 -19.43 -4.90 -7.60
CA SER A 314 -20.34 -4.65 -8.72
C SER A 314 -19.63 -4.58 -10.07
N VAL A 315 -18.31 -4.34 -10.08
CA VAL A 315 -17.53 -4.14 -11.32
C VAL A 315 -16.83 -5.42 -11.77
N LEU A 316 -16.29 -6.23 -10.85
CA LEU A 316 -15.54 -7.45 -11.16
C LEU A 316 -16.48 -8.63 -11.51
N THR A 317 -17.33 -8.47 -12.50
CA THR A 317 -18.35 -9.48 -12.84
C THR A 317 -17.79 -10.75 -13.47
N GLY A 318 -16.56 -10.73 -14.01
CA GLY A 318 -15.87 -11.89 -14.58
C GLY A 318 -14.97 -12.63 -13.59
N ALA A 319 -14.73 -12.07 -12.41
CA ALA A 319 -13.87 -12.68 -11.42
C ALA A 319 -14.44 -14.01 -10.90
N GLN A 320 -13.57 -14.99 -10.67
CA GLN A 320 -13.96 -16.31 -10.13
C GLN A 320 -14.70 -16.19 -8.79
N SER A 321 -14.26 -15.27 -7.95
CA SER A 321 -14.92 -14.85 -6.71
C SER A 321 -14.50 -13.44 -6.33
N VAL A 322 -15.39 -12.70 -5.66
CA VAL A 322 -15.08 -11.40 -5.06
C VAL A 322 -15.52 -11.40 -3.62
N ARG A 323 -14.55 -11.36 -2.71
CA ARG A 323 -14.78 -11.25 -1.26
C ARG A 323 -14.48 -9.81 -0.83
N PHE A 324 -15.41 -9.18 -0.14
CA PHE A 324 -15.23 -7.85 0.43
C PHE A 324 -15.29 -7.92 1.94
N GLU A 325 -14.25 -7.36 2.61
CA GLU A 325 -14.12 -7.34 4.06
C GLU A 325 -13.95 -5.91 4.59
N LYS A 326 -14.50 -5.67 5.77
CA LYS A 326 -14.35 -4.40 6.49
C LYS A 326 -13.39 -4.58 7.66
N ALA A 327 -12.31 -3.82 7.67
CA ALA A 327 -11.31 -3.85 8.74
C ALA A 327 -11.28 -2.54 9.53
N PRO A 328 -11.02 -2.57 10.84
CA PRO A 328 -10.78 -1.36 11.60
C PRO A 328 -9.45 -0.73 11.19
N GLY A 329 -9.46 0.56 10.87
CA GLY A 329 -8.23 1.28 10.51
C GLY A 329 -8.46 2.40 9.51
N SER A 330 -7.50 3.32 9.47
CA SER A 330 -7.33 4.35 8.43
C SER A 330 -6.61 3.75 7.22
N HIS A 331 -6.40 4.53 6.18
CA HIS A 331 -5.78 4.08 4.92
C HIS A 331 -4.48 3.29 5.11
N LEU A 332 -3.46 3.89 5.74
CA LEU A 332 -2.22 3.19 6.09
C LEU A 332 -2.46 2.18 7.24
N GLY A 333 -3.43 2.45 8.10
CA GLY A 333 -3.78 1.59 9.23
C GLY A 333 -4.21 0.18 8.81
N LEU A 334 -4.75 0.00 7.61
CA LEU A 334 -5.08 -1.30 7.04
C LEU A 334 -3.85 -2.18 6.82
N VAL A 335 -2.71 -1.58 6.48
CA VAL A 335 -1.47 -2.31 6.19
C VAL A 335 -0.55 -2.41 7.41
N ALA A 336 -0.39 -1.31 8.17
CA ALA A 336 0.62 -1.19 9.21
C ALA A 336 0.07 -0.69 10.56
N GLY A 337 -1.26 -0.65 10.71
CA GLY A 337 -1.91 -0.20 11.94
C GLY A 337 -1.85 -1.22 13.07
N PRO A 338 -2.20 -0.80 14.30
CA PRO A 338 -2.17 -1.68 15.48
C PRO A 338 -3.16 -2.85 15.37
N THR A 339 -4.24 -2.70 14.63
CA THR A 339 -5.28 -3.71 14.44
C THR A 339 -5.12 -4.51 13.14
N ALA A 340 -4.17 -4.16 12.28
CA ALA A 340 -4.01 -4.78 10.96
C ALA A 340 -3.78 -6.30 11.07
N ARG A 341 -3.00 -6.74 12.06
CA ARG A 341 -2.67 -8.15 12.27
C ARG A 341 -3.92 -9.00 12.53
N ASP A 342 -4.81 -8.51 13.38
CA ASP A 342 -6.01 -9.25 13.82
C ASP A 342 -7.22 -9.02 12.89
N SER A 343 -7.03 -8.28 11.80
CA SER A 343 -8.08 -7.97 10.82
C SER A 343 -7.60 -8.15 9.39
N THR A 344 -7.05 -7.13 8.74
CA THR A 344 -6.61 -7.18 7.33
C THR A 344 -5.68 -8.36 7.04
N TRP A 345 -4.67 -8.61 7.90
CA TRP A 345 -3.73 -9.69 7.66
C TRP A 345 -4.37 -11.07 7.88
N ALA A 346 -5.28 -11.20 8.84
CA ALA A 346 -6.03 -12.43 9.05
C ALA A 346 -6.91 -12.77 7.83
N PHE A 347 -7.57 -11.77 7.22
CA PHE A 347 -8.33 -11.97 5.98
C PHE A 347 -7.42 -12.39 4.81
N ILE A 348 -6.22 -11.81 4.73
CA ILE A 348 -5.22 -12.18 3.73
C ILE A 348 -4.78 -13.63 3.92
N ASP A 349 -4.44 -14.04 5.15
CA ASP A 349 -4.00 -15.40 5.45
C ASP A 349 -5.05 -16.44 5.05
N GLU A 350 -6.31 -16.19 5.38
CA GLU A 350 -7.45 -17.05 5.02
C GLU A 350 -7.59 -17.12 3.50
N PHE A 351 -7.60 -15.97 2.83
CA PHE A 351 -7.77 -15.89 1.38
C PHE A 351 -6.63 -16.52 0.59
N LEU A 352 -5.37 -16.33 1.03
CA LEU A 352 -4.21 -16.98 0.42
C LEU A 352 -4.26 -18.50 0.59
N LYS A 353 -4.72 -18.98 1.75
CA LYS A 353 -4.88 -20.42 2.02
C LYS A 353 -5.97 -21.05 1.13
N GLU A 354 -7.09 -20.35 0.94
CA GLU A 354 -8.21 -20.81 0.09
C GLU A 354 -7.79 -20.88 -1.40
N ASN A 355 -6.91 -19.97 -1.84
CA ASN A 355 -6.48 -19.82 -3.22
C ASN A 355 -5.02 -20.25 -3.46
N ALA A 356 -4.44 -21.01 -2.52
CA ALA A 356 -3.09 -21.52 -2.67
C ALA A 356 -3.01 -22.42 -3.91
N PRO A 357 -1.98 -22.25 -4.78
CA PRO A 357 -1.73 -23.18 -5.85
C PRO A 357 -1.59 -24.61 -5.29
N GLN A 358 -2.31 -25.57 -5.84
CA GLN A 358 -2.05 -26.96 -5.51
C GLN A 358 -0.65 -27.29 -6.03
N LEU A 359 0.32 -27.37 -5.12
CA LEU A 359 1.65 -27.88 -5.47
C LEU A 359 1.47 -29.30 -5.98
N VAL A 360 1.64 -29.48 -7.28
CA VAL A 360 1.68 -30.83 -7.87
C VAL A 360 2.91 -31.51 -7.25
N SER A 361 2.68 -32.40 -6.31
CA SER A 361 3.74 -33.27 -5.78
C SER A 361 4.25 -34.10 -6.92
N THR A 362 5.33 -33.67 -7.56
CA THR A 362 6.13 -34.57 -8.42
C THR A 362 6.74 -35.62 -7.50
N ASN A 363 6.11 -36.80 -7.49
CA ASN A 363 6.69 -38.02 -6.91
C ASN A 363 7.95 -38.43 -7.66
#